data_bc16322e0456ee69605a19a3b38225f4
#
_entry.id   bc16322e0456ee69605a19a3b38225f4
#
_cell.length_a   1.000
_cell.length_b   1.000
_cell.length_c   1.000
_cell.angle_alpha   90.00
_cell.angle_beta   90.00
_cell.angle_gamma   90.00
#
_symmetry.space_group_name_H-M   'P 1'
#
loop_
_entity.id
_entity.type
_entity.pdbx_description
1 polymer ?
#
loop_
_entity_poly.entity_id
_entity_poly.type
_entity_poly.pdbx_seq_one_letter_code
_entity_poly.pdbx_strand_id
1 'polypeptide(L)'
;LPAALHAQAQDDAVVGYETSDTKMNAAIGQARATYESVFIPAVRARSGSQFMLKAGIDTPADGLEHIWIAPISISAQKITGTLMNEPVHFKAHAGDEITFAPNQISDWSFRRDGKLHGNYTTRVMLPDIPAEQAANLRAQLAPLP
;
A
#
# COMPACT_ATOMS: atom_id res chain seq x y z
N LEU A 1 -4.97 -12.68 -6.74
CA LEU A 1 -4.89 -11.59 -6.66
C LEU A 1 -3.77 -11.03 -6.62
N PRO A 2 -2.70 -11.67 -6.32
CA PRO A 2 -1.64 -10.74 -6.42
C PRO A 2 -1.68 -10.03 -7.75
N ALA A 3 -1.89 -10.76 -8.83
CA ALA A 3 -1.98 -10.13 -10.13
C ALA A 3 -3.15 -9.15 -10.21
N ALA A 4 -4.31 -9.58 -9.73
CA ALA A 4 -5.46 -8.69 -9.73
C ALA A 4 -5.24 -7.51 -8.80
N LEU A 5 -4.67 -7.76 -7.64
CA LEU A 5 -4.34 -6.71 -6.72
C LEU A 5 -3.30 -5.77 -7.29
N HIS A 6 -2.33 -6.32 -8.00
CA HIS A 6 -1.34 -5.49 -8.65
C HIS A 6 -1.91 -4.65 -9.76
N ALA A 7 -2.76 -5.24 -10.60
CA ALA A 7 -3.40 -4.49 -11.66
C ALA A 7 -4.18 -3.33 -11.07
N GLN A 8 -4.86 -3.58 -9.96
CA GLN A 8 -5.62 -2.53 -9.30
C GLN A 8 -4.72 -1.50 -8.66
N ALA A 9 -3.60 -1.90 -8.07
CA ALA A 9 -2.64 -0.96 -7.54
C ALA A 9 -2.05 -0.09 -8.65
N GLN A 10 -1.83 -0.65 -9.84
CA GLN A 10 -1.38 0.13 -11.00
C GLN A 10 -2.46 1.09 -11.46
N ASP A 11 -3.71 0.64 -11.50
CA ASP A 11 -4.83 1.50 -11.84
C ASP A 11 -4.97 2.62 -10.83
N ASP A 12 -4.77 2.31 -9.55
CA ASP A 12 -4.79 3.31 -8.50
C ASP A 12 -3.72 4.38 -8.74
N ALA A 13 -2.56 3.99 -9.26
CA ALA A 13 -1.49 4.93 -9.56
C ALA A 13 -1.87 5.90 -10.69
N VAL A 14 -2.88 5.57 -11.50
CA VAL A 14 -3.39 6.47 -12.54
C VAL A 14 -4.28 7.55 -11.93
N VAL A 15 -4.91 7.27 -10.80
CA VAL A 15 -5.74 8.25 -10.09
C VAL A 15 -4.83 9.07 -9.20
N GLY A 16 -4.44 10.25 -9.66
CA GLY A 16 -3.55 11.13 -8.91
C GLY A 16 -4.27 11.86 -7.79
N TYR A 17 -3.57 12.03 -6.67
CA TYR A 17 -4.06 12.84 -5.55
C TYR A 17 -2.97 13.82 -5.15
N GLU A 18 -3.36 15.06 -4.93
CA GLU A 18 -2.45 16.07 -4.46
C GLU A 18 -2.09 15.84 -2.99
N THR A 19 -0.89 16.29 -2.58
CA THR A 19 -0.45 16.17 -1.19
C THR A 19 -1.36 16.88 -0.21
N SER A 20 -2.18 17.81 -0.68
CA SER A 20 -3.15 18.54 0.14
C SER A 20 -4.49 17.83 0.26
N ASP A 21 -4.68 16.66 -0.36
CA ASP A 21 -5.96 15.94 -0.25
C ASP A 21 -6.19 15.47 1.18
N THR A 22 -7.23 16.01 1.81
CA THR A 22 -7.53 15.77 3.22
C THR A 22 -7.90 14.32 3.49
N LYS A 23 -8.69 13.71 2.62
CA LYS A 23 -9.14 12.33 2.82
C LYS A 23 -8.00 11.36 2.65
N MET A 24 -7.15 11.58 1.65
CA MET A 24 -5.97 10.73 1.43
C MET A 24 -5.00 10.86 2.57
N ASN A 25 -4.74 12.07 3.06
CA ASN A 25 -3.84 12.28 4.19
C ASN A 25 -4.39 11.64 5.46
N ALA A 26 -5.70 11.69 5.69
CA ALA A 26 -6.32 11.02 6.82
C ALA A 26 -6.14 9.50 6.74
N ALA A 27 -6.33 8.94 5.54
CA ALA A 27 -6.14 7.50 5.31
C ALA A 27 -4.70 7.07 5.60
N ILE A 28 -3.73 7.84 5.12
CA ILE A 28 -2.31 7.59 5.38
C ILE A 28 -2.03 7.63 6.89
N GLY A 29 -2.59 8.63 7.57
CA GLY A 29 -2.45 8.75 9.02
C GLY A 29 -3.00 7.53 9.76
N GLN A 30 -4.16 7.03 9.35
CA GLN A 30 -4.76 5.83 9.94
C GLN A 30 -3.92 4.58 9.66
N ALA A 31 -3.41 4.45 8.44
CA ALA A 31 -2.53 3.33 8.10
C ALA A 31 -1.28 3.33 8.99
N ARG A 32 -0.66 4.49 9.16
CA ARG A 32 0.51 4.63 10.04
C ARG A 32 0.18 4.31 11.49
N ALA A 33 -0.98 4.76 11.97
CA ALA A 33 -1.40 4.54 13.35
C ALA A 33 -1.64 3.05 13.66
N THR A 34 -2.02 2.26 12.67
CA THR A 34 -2.34 0.84 12.85
C THR A 34 -1.21 -0.10 12.37
N TYR A 35 -0.16 0.43 11.79
CA TYR A 35 0.96 -0.37 11.30
C TYR A 35 1.55 -1.23 12.42
N GLU A 36 1.91 -0.64 13.56
CA GLU A 36 2.52 -1.39 14.65
C GLU A 36 1.52 -2.22 15.44
N SER A 37 0.28 -1.75 15.57
CA SER A 37 -0.72 -2.43 16.38
C SER A 37 -1.45 -3.55 15.67
N VAL A 38 -1.52 -3.52 14.33
CA VAL A 38 -2.26 -4.51 13.54
C VAL A 38 -1.37 -5.25 12.55
N PHE A 39 -0.65 -4.53 11.70
CA PHE A 39 0.15 -5.15 10.63
C PHE A 39 1.32 -5.97 11.19
N ILE A 40 2.12 -5.38 12.07
CA ILE A 40 3.29 -6.07 12.61
C ILE A 40 2.92 -7.33 13.40
N PRO A 41 1.91 -7.30 14.30
CA PRO A 41 1.50 -8.55 14.97
C PRO A 41 1.02 -9.62 13.99
N ALA A 42 0.32 -9.24 12.93
CA ALA A 42 -0.14 -10.20 11.92
C ALA A 42 1.04 -10.84 11.18
N VAL A 43 2.07 -10.04 10.84
CA VAL A 43 3.29 -10.56 10.21
C VAL A 43 3.98 -11.55 11.16
N ARG A 44 4.16 -11.18 12.42
CA ARG A 44 4.85 -12.02 13.41
C ARG A 44 4.11 -13.33 13.67
N ALA A 45 2.79 -13.26 13.76
CA ALA A 45 1.96 -14.43 14.00
C ALA A 45 1.70 -15.24 12.73
N ARG A 46 2.11 -14.74 11.58
CA ARG A 46 1.79 -15.32 10.28
C ARG A 46 0.29 -15.57 10.13
N SER A 47 -0.51 -14.63 10.61
CA SER A 47 -1.97 -14.75 10.64
C SER A 47 -2.63 -14.17 9.40
N GLY A 48 -1.96 -14.25 8.28
CA GLY A 48 -2.45 -13.80 6.98
C GLY A 48 -1.44 -14.17 5.90
N SER A 49 -1.68 -13.66 4.71
CA SER A 49 -0.80 -13.88 3.56
C SER A 49 -0.72 -12.60 2.72
N GLN A 50 0.19 -12.58 1.76
CA GLN A 50 0.36 -11.46 0.84
C GLN A 50 0.51 -10.13 1.58
N PHE A 51 1.41 -10.13 2.57
CA PHE A 51 1.74 -8.92 3.31
C PHE A 51 2.42 -7.92 2.40
N MET A 52 1.90 -6.70 2.34
CA MET A 52 2.44 -5.64 1.51
C MET A 52 2.42 -4.31 2.24
N LEU A 53 3.37 -3.47 1.89
CA LEU A 53 3.47 -2.11 2.40
C LEU A 53 3.47 -1.14 1.23
N LYS A 54 2.78 -0.02 1.38
CA LYS A 54 2.92 1.10 0.46
C LYS A 54 3.80 2.13 1.12
N ALA A 55 4.76 2.65 0.38
CA ALA A 55 5.67 3.68 0.89
C ALA A 55 5.78 4.82 -0.09
N GLY A 56 5.93 6.02 0.45
CA GLY A 56 6.25 7.22 -0.33
C GLY A 56 7.76 7.30 -0.52
N ILE A 57 8.20 7.14 -1.74
CA ILE A 57 9.61 7.13 -2.12
C ILE A 57 9.97 8.47 -2.76
N ASP A 58 11.05 9.08 -2.29
CA ASP A 58 11.53 10.34 -2.84
C ASP A 58 11.89 10.20 -4.32
N THR A 59 11.47 11.17 -5.09
CA THR A 59 11.76 11.20 -6.53
C THR A 59 12.77 12.31 -6.85
N PRO A 60 13.53 12.16 -7.96
CA PRO A 60 14.50 13.20 -8.34
C PRO A 60 13.89 14.58 -8.58
N ALA A 61 12.61 14.64 -8.90
CA ALA A 61 11.91 15.89 -9.25
C ALA A 61 11.14 16.50 -8.07
N ASP A 62 11.60 16.27 -6.85
CA ASP A 62 10.96 16.78 -5.62
C ASP A 62 9.51 16.35 -5.46
N GLY A 63 9.32 15.23 -4.84
CA GLY A 63 8.01 14.69 -4.56
C GLY A 63 8.12 13.26 -4.09
N LEU A 64 6.97 12.64 -3.89
CA LEU A 64 6.92 11.26 -3.46
C LEU A 64 6.14 10.45 -4.49
N GLU A 65 6.64 9.28 -4.79
CA GLU A 65 5.84 8.28 -5.47
C GLU A 65 5.45 7.20 -4.48
N HIS A 66 4.15 7.00 -4.27
CA HIS A 66 3.64 5.97 -3.38
C HIS A 66 3.52 4.66 -4.16
N ILE A 67 4.24 3.64 -3.71
CA ILE A 67 4.34 2.38 -4.45
C ILE A 67 4.24 1.20 -3.49
N TRP A 68 3.59 0.13 -3.95
CA TRP A 68 3.47 -1.10 -3.17
C TRP A 68 4.76 -1.91 -3.20
N ILE A 69 5.13 -2.46 -2.05
CA ILE A 69 6.38 -3.17 -1.81
C ILE A 69 6.06 -4.45 -1.04
N ALA A 70 6.62 -5.58 -1.49
CA ALA A 70 6.55 -6.83 -0.75
C ALA A 70 7.73 -6.89 0.23
N PRO A 71 7.49 -6.81 1.55
CA PRO A 71 8.57 -6.73 2.51
C PRO A 71 9.35 -8.05 2.60
N ILE A 72 10.67 -7.94 2.70
CA ILE A 72 11.59 -9.05 2.94
C ILE A 72 12.05 -9.03 4.39
N SER A 73 12.43 -7.85 4.90
CA SER A 73 12.85 -7.70 6.28
C SER A 73 12.33 -6.39 6.85
N ILE A 74 11.93 -6.43 8.11
CA ILE A 74 11.34 -5.30 8.81
C ILE A 74 12.06 -5.13 10.13
N SER A 75 12.55 -3.92 10.39
CA SER A 75 13.06 -3.52 11.69
C SER A 75 12.48 -2.18 12.11
N ALA A 76 12.78 -1.74 13.31
CA ALA A 76 12.29 -0.46 13.79
C ALA A 76 12.86 0.72 13.00
N GLN A 77 14.02 0.55 12.35
CA GLN A 77 14.71 1.62 11.65
C GLN A 77 14.60 1.54 10.15
N LYS A 78 14.48 0.33 9.59
CA LYS A 78 14.42 0.20 8.13
C LYS A 78 13.66 -1.04 7.70
N ILE A 79 13.12 -0.94 6.50
CA ILE A 79 12.38 -2.01 5.85
C ILE A 79 13.02 -2.23 4.48
N THR A 80 13.25 -3.48 4.12
CA THR A 80 13.72 -3.87 2.80
C THR A 80 12.66 -4.75 2.16
N GLY A 81 12.40 -4.52 0.89
CA GLY A 81 11.43 -5.30 0.15
C GLY A 81 11.60 -5.14 -1.35
N THR A 82 10.71 -5.76 -2.10
CA THR A 82 10.72 -5.70 -3.57
C THR A 82 9.58 -4.86 -4.08
N LEU A 83 9.87 -4.04 -5.08
CA LEU A 83 8.85 -3.23 -5.76
C LEU A 83 7.86 -4.14 -6.47
N MET A 84 6.58 -3.88 -6.26
CA MET A 84 5.51 -4.67 -6.85
C MET A 84 5.04 -4.11 -8.18
N ASN A 85 5.37 -2.85 -8.46
CA ASN A 85 4.99 -2.17 -9.69
C ASN A 85 6.19 -1.47 -10.28
N GLU A 86 6.11 -1.15 -11.56
CA GLU A 86 7.10 -0.34 -12.25
C GLU A 86 6.98 1.10 -11.76
N PRO A 87 8.03 1.69 -11.16
CA PRO A 87 7.95 3.09 -10.78
C PRO A 87 7.90 4.01 -11.99
N VAL A 88 7.23 5.14 -11.83
CA VAL A 88 7.05 6.12 -12.90
C VAL A 88 8.06 7.27 -12.77
N HIS A 89 8.38 7.67 -11.54
CA HIS A 89 9.12 8.90 -11.28
C HIS A 89 10.53 8.68 -10.72
N PHE A 90 10.97 7.45 -10.59
CA PHE A 90 12.36 7.16 -10.24
C PHE A 90 12.82 5.91 -10.99
N LYS A 91 14.15 5.73 -11.09
CA LYS A 91 14.74 4.66 -11.89
C LYS A 91 14.81 3.38 -11.10
N ALA A 92 13.93 2.46 -11.40
CA ALA A 92 13.94 1.09 -10.89
C ALA A 92 12.92 0.29 -11.70
N HIS A 93 12.85 -1.00 -11.42
CA HIS A 93 11.92 -1.91 -12.08
C HIS A 93 11.16 -2.73 -11.05
N ALA A 94 9.97 -3.19 -11.41
CA ALA A 94 9.25 -4.16 -10.59
C ALA A 94 10.17 -5.35 -10.28
N GLY A 95 10.17 -5.79 -9.03
CA GLY A 95 11.05 -6.85 -8.56
C GLY A 95 12.38 -6.38 -7.99
N ASP A 96 12.76 -5.13 -8.22
CA ASP A 96 13.98 -4.59 -7.62
C ASP A 96 13.81 -4.43 -6.12
N GLU A 97 14.91 -4.64 -5.38
CA GLU A 97 14.92 -4.38 -3.94
C GLU A 97 15.04 -2.90 -3.65
N ILE A 98 14.35 -2.48 -2.61
CA ILE A 98 14.40 -1.12 -2.13
C ILE A 98 14.41 -1.13 -0.60
N THR A 99 15.06 -0.14 0.00
CA THR A 99 15.09 0.04 1.44
C THR A 99 14.51 1.41 1.78
N PHE A 100 13.66 1.45 2.79
CA PHE A 100 13.03 2.70 3.22
C PHE A 100 12.81 2.67 4.73
N ALA A 101 12.49 3.83 5.29
CA ALA A 101 12.22 3.95 6.73
C ALA A 101 10.73 3.74 7.03
N PRO A 102 10.38 3.24 8.22
CA PRO A 102 8.96 3.06 8.59
C PRO A 102 8.13 4.33 8.50
N ASN A 103 8.72 5.51 8.70
CA ASN A 103 8.00 6.76 8.59
C ASN A 103 7.60 7.13 7.15
N GLN A 104 8.06 6.38 6.16
CA GLN A 104 7.64 6.54 4.77
C GLN A 104 6.42 5.70 4.41
N ILE A 105 5.98 4.82 5.31
CA ILE A 105 4.80 3.99 5.08
C ILE A 105 3.56 4.88 4.90
N SER A 106 2.80 4.59 3.85
CA SER A 106 1.53 5.27 3.59
C SER A 106 0.34 4.33 3.60
N ASP A 107 0.57 3.02 3.54
CA ASP A 107 -0.50 2.03 3.66
C ASP A 107 0.10 0.66 3.95
N TRP A 108 -0.76 -0.27 4.37
CA TRP A 108 -0.40 -1.67 4.52
C TRP A 108 -1.56 -2.55 4.07
N SER A 109 -1.27 -3.80 3.76
CA SER A 109 -2.28 -4.74 3.29
C SER A 109 -1.87 -6.16 3.58
N PHE A 110 -2.82 -7.01 3.91
CA PHE A 110 -2.64 -8.46 3.90
C PHE A 110 -3.98 -9.14 3.68
N ARG A 111 -3.94 -10.42 3.29
CA ARG A 111 -5.13 -11.22 3.16
C ARG A 111 -5.31 -12.13 4.37
N ARG A 112 -6.54 -12.23 4.81
CA ARG A 112 -6.97 -13.16 5.86
C ARG A 112 -8.42 -13.52 5.61
N ASP A 113 -8.74 -14.83 5.61
CA ASP A 113 -10.09 -15.31 5.42
C ASP A 113 -10.74 -14.78 4.13
N GLY A 114 -9.94 -14.69 3.06
CA GLY A 114 -10.41 -14.25 1.75
C GLY A 114 -10.63 -12.75 1.63
N LYS A 115 -10.28 -11.97 2.63
CA LYS A 115 -10.49 -10.53 2.62
C LYS A 115 -9.18 -9.76 2.69
N LEU A 116 -9.19 -8.55 2.15
CA LEU A 116 -8.09 -7.60 2.24
C LEU A 116 -8.25 -6.77 3.50
N HIS A 117 -7.24 -6.80 4.34
CA HIS A 117 -7.16 -5.99 5.55
C HIS A 117 -6.24 -4.81 5.30
N GLY A 118 -6.53 -3.67 5.91
CA GLY A 118 -5.81 -2.43 5.63
C GLY A 118 -6.33 -1.74 4.40
N ASN A 119 -5.46 -1.45 3.45
CA ASN A 119 -5.84 -0.78 2.20
C ASN A 119 -6.60 0.53 2.45
N TYR A 120 -6.10 1.33 3.37
CA TYR A 120 -6.74 2.60 3.75
C TYR A 120 -6.82 3.57 2.57
N THR A 121 -5.72 3.69 1.83
CA THR A 121 -5.67 4.61 0.70
C THR A 121 -6.51 4.12 -0.48
N THR A 122 -6.58 2.81 -0.68
CA THR A 122 -7.43 2.21 -1.71
C THR A 122 -8.90 2.59 -1.49
N ARG A 123 -9.36 2.59 -0.24
CA ARG A 123 -10.75 2.91 0.08
C ARG A 123 -11.12 4.34 -0.30
N VAL A 124 -10.17 5.26 -0.19
CA VAL A 124 -10.36 6.66 -0.59
C VAL A 124 -10.55 6.78 -2.09
N MET A 125 -9.88 5.93 -2.86
CA MET A 125 -9.92 5.98 -4.33
C MET A 125 -11.20 5.37 -4.92
N LEU A 126 -11.93 4.56 -4.17
CA LEU A 126 -13.06 3.80 -4.71
C LEU A 126 -14.08 4.66 -5.47
N PRO A 127 -14.46 5.88 -5.00
CA PRO A 127 -15.38 6.71 -5.75
C PRO A 127 -14.85 7.20 -7.10
N ASP A 128 -13.53 7.18 -7.28
CA ASP A 128 -12.86 7.79 -8.44
C ASP A 128 -12.38 6.78 -9.47
N ILE A 129 -12.66 5.50 -9.28
CA ILE A 129 -12.32 4.45 -10.23
C ILE A 129 -13.60 3.90 -10.86
N PRO A 130 -13.51 3.13 -11.96
CA PRO A 130 -14.69 2.58 -12.62
C PRO A 130 -15.59 1.82 -11.63
N ALA A 131 -16.91 2.01 -11.75
CA ALA A 131 -17.87 1.49 -10.77
C ALA A 131 -17.78 -0.02 -10.57
N GLU A 132 -17.56 -0.77 -11.64
CA GLU A 132 -17.44 -2.22 -11.58
C GLU A 132 -16.20 -2.65 -10.80
N GLN A 133 -15.07 -1.98 -11.06
CA GLN A 133 -13.83 -2.23 -10.35
C GLN A 133 -13.96 -1.88 -8.87
N ALA A 134 -14.60 -0.76 -8.57
CA ALA A 134 -14.86 -0.33 -7.19
C ALA A 134 -15.72 -1.35 -6.46
N ALA A 135 -16.77 -1.87 -7.09
CA ALA A 135 -17.64 -2.88 -6.50
C ALA A 135 -16.88 -4.16 -6.19
N ASN A 136 -16.01 -4.60 -7.11
CA ASN A 136 -15.18 -5.79 -6.89
C ASN A 136 -14.22 -5.60 -5.71
N LEU A 137 -13.60 -4.43 -5.61
CA LEU A 137 -12.71 -4.12 -4.49
C LEU A 137 -13.47 -4.07 -3.17
N ARG A 138 -14.63 -3.40 -3.14
CA ARG A 138 -15.44 -3.34 -1.91
C ARG A 138 -15.82 -4.72 -1.41
N ALA A 139 -16.13 -5.64 -2.32
CA ALA A 139 -16.46 -7.01 -1.95
C ALA A 139 -15.30 -7.75 -1.30
N GLN A 140 -14.06 -7.36 -1.61
CA GLN A 140 -12.86 -7.98 -1.07
C GLN A 140 -12.36 -7.34 0.21
N LEU A 141 -12.75 -6.11 0.51
CA LEU A 141 -12.23 -5.38 1.66
C LEU A 141 -12.88 -5.83 2.95
N ALA A 142 -12.04 -6.12 3.96
CA ALA A 142 -12.50 -6.35 5.31
C ALA A 142 -12.85 -5.01 5.99
N PRO A 143 -13.70 -5.02 7.04
CA PRO A 143 -13.87 -3.83 7.85
C PRO A 143 -12.54 -3.37 8.43
N LEU A 144 -12.39 -2.06 8.61
CA LEU A 144 -11.19 -1.51 9.26
C LEU A 144 -11.18 -1.87 10.75
N PRO A 145 -9.98 -2.04 11.32
CA PRO A 145 -9.86 -2.36 12.74
C PRO A 145 -10.36 -1.24 13.64
#